data_71a58c02bc0475a59df7b00e03386ad2
#
_entry.id   71a58c02bc0475a59df7b00e03386ad2
#
_cell.length_a   1.000
_cell.length_b   1.000
_cell.length_c   1.000
_cell.angle_alpha   90.00
_cell.angle_beta   90.00
_cell.angle_gamma   90.00
#
_symmetry.space_group_name_H-M   'P 1'
#
loop_
_entity.id
_entity.type
_entity.pdbx_description
1 polymer ?
#
loop_
_entity_poly.entity_id
_entity_poly.type
_entity_poly.pdbx_seq_one_letter_code
_entity_poly.pdbx_strand_id
1 'polypeptide(L)'
;RGLGDVYKRQGLRGAQAGTLDIQPDFSIALDVTIACDIPGTPAHDQVSHLGAGAAIKLYDGSVIADRRMVKFMKAMADANKIKWQTEMLPAGGTDAGAMQKFVPGGSIAGAISVPTRNVHQVIEMAHKDDLDASVALLTACAMNVDKWDWSWNSVNECPAEKPAKAAKTAAKPAKAAAKKKKAK
;
A
#
# COMPACT_ATOMS: atom_id res chain seq x y z
N ARG A 1 5.47 -18.72 16.98
CA ARG A 1 6.21 -17.48 17.36
C ARG A 1 6.95 -17.04 16.13
N GLY A 2 6.47 -15.98 15.46
CA GLY A 2 7.18 -15.41 14.32
C GLY A 2 8.52 -14.85 14.79
N LEU A 3 9.60 -15.39 14.29
CA LEU A 3 10.96 -14.85 14.46
C LEU A 3 11.08 -13.43 13.87
N GLY A 4 10.08 -12.98 13.09
CA GLY A 4 10.08 -11.71 12.38
C GLY A 4 10.15 -10.48 13.28
N ASP A 5 9.47 -10.50 14.41
CA ASP A 5 9.27 -9.29 15.23
C ASP A 5 10.55 -8.79 15.94
N VAL A 6 11.37 -9.71 16.41
CA VAL A 6 12.61 -9.35 17.11
C VAL A 6 13.69 -8.88 16.14
N TYR A 7 13.71 -9.43 14.94
CA TYR A 7 14.74 -9.16 13.93
C TYR A 7 14.38 -8.06 12.93
N LYS A 8 13.14 -7.58 12.89
CA LYS A 8 12.75 -6.46 12.02
C LYS A 8 13.55 -5.20 12.33
N ARG A 9 13.74 -4.89 13.61
CA ARG A 9 14.56 -3.76 14.07
C ARG A 9 16.06 -3.93 13.81
N GLN A 10 16.50 -5.13 13.43
CA GLN A 10 17.88 -5.46 13.06
C GLN A 10 18.07 -5.51 11.52
N GLY A 11 17.25 -4.82 10.74
CA GLY A 11 17.36 -4.75 9.29
C GLY A 11 16.69 -5.91 8.56
N LEU A 12 15.49 -6.33 8.98
CA LEU A 12 14.65 -7.35 8.33
C LEU A 12 15.28 -8.76 8.33
N ARG A 13 16.22 -9.02 9.24
CA ARG A 13 16.96 -10.31 9.28
C ARG A 13 16.08 -11.52 9.57
N GLY A 14 14.99 -11.33 10.31
CA GLY A 14 14.03 -12.41 10.56
C GLY A 14 13.35 -12.89 9.29
N ALA A 15 12.89 -11.95 8.46
CA ALA A 15 12.33 -12.27 7.17
C ALA A 15 13.36 -12.89 6.22
N GLN A 16 14.61 -12.43 6.23
CA GLN A 16 15.71 -13.01 5.45
C GLN A 16 15.94 -14.48 5.81
N ALA A 17 16.09 -14.76 7.12
CA ALA A 17 16.36 -16.11 7.60
C ALA A 17 15.19 -17.06 7.30
N GLY A 18 13.96 -16.65 7.62
CA GLY A 18 12.77 -17.46 7.34
C GLY A 18 12.54 -17.71 5.85
N THR A 19 12.88 -16.73 5.01
CA THR A 19 12.76 -16.86 3.56
C THR A 19 13.78 -17.85 2.99
N LEU A 20 15.02 -17.83 3.49
CA LEU A 20 16.07 -18.78 3.09
C LEU A 20 15.70 -20.22 3.48
N ASP A 21 15.05 -20.40 4.63
CA ASP A 21 14.64 -21.73 5.10
C ASP A 21 13.42 -22.28 4.32
N ILE A 22 12.43 -21.41 4.06
CA ILE A 22 11.14 -21.82 3.46
C ILE A 22 11.21 -21.81 1.93
N GLN A 23 11.94 -20.86 1.33
CA GLN A 23 12.04 -20.61 -0.12
C GLN A 23 10.68 -20.49 -0.82
N PRO A 24 9.81 -19.56 -0.40
CA PRO A 24 8.44 -19.46 -0.88
C PRO A 24 8.37 -18.92 -2.31
N ASP A 25 7.52 -19.51 -3.16
CA ASP A 25 7.21 -18.97 -4.49
C ASP A 25 6.41 -17.66 -4.40
N PHE A 26 5.53 -17.56 -3.39
CA PHE A 26 4.66 -16.42 -3.14
C PHE A 26 4.83 -15.91 -1.73
N SER A 27 4.88 -14.60 -1.57
CA SER A 27 5.06 -13.96 -0.27
C SER A 27 4.21 -12.71 -0.13
N ILE A 28 3.46 -12.60 0.96
CA ILE A 28 2.75 -11.38 1.34
C ILE A 28 3.21 -10.99 2.74
N ALA A 29 3.84 -9.83 2.86
CA ALA A 29 4.13 -9.24 4.16
C ALA A 29 2.89 -8.50 4.69
N LEU A 30 2.60 -8.64 5.97
CA LEU A 30 1.67 -7.76 6.68
C LEU A 30 2.49 -6.77 7.51
N ASP A 31 2.33 -5.49 7.22
CA ASP A 31 3.14 -4.44 7.82
C ASP A 31 2.28 -3.22 8.20
N VAL A 32 2.90 -2.16 8.62
CA VAL A 32 2.29 -0.85 8.83
C VAL A 32 2.81 0.15 7.80
N THR A 33 2.01 1.16 7.49
CA THR A 33 2.44 2.28 6.64
C THR A 33 2.05 3.61 7.24
N ILE A 34 2.65 4.68 6.73
CA ILE A 34 2.44 6.04 7.24
C ILE A 34 1.12 6.59 6.72
N ALA A 35 0.18 6.88 7.62
CA ALA A 35 -1.01 7.69 7.29
C ALA A 35 -0.67 9.17 7.43
N CYS A 36 -0.49 9.83 6.30
CA CYS A 36 -0.13 11.26 6.21
C CYS A 36 -1.36 12.15 5.93
N ASP A 37 -2.54 11.73 6.31
CA ASP A 37 -3.81 12.47 6.14
C ASP A 37 -4.03 13.54 7.24
N ILE A 38 -2.94 14.13 7.72
CA ILE A 38 -2.95 15.18 8.73
C ILE A 38 -3.28 16.52 8.07
N PRO A 39 -4.14 17.36 8.67
CA PRO A 39 -4.45 18.68 8.13
C PRO A 39 -3.18 19.50 7.85
N GLY A 40 -3.08 20.02 6.62
CA GLY A 40 -1.91 20.78 6.17
C GLY A 40 -0.87 19.97 5.41
N THR A 41 -0.94 18.64 5.40
CA THR A 41 -0.08 17.81 4.55
C THR A 41 -0.48 17.97 3.08
N PRO A 42 0.44 18.34 2.17
CA PRO A 42 0.15 18.40 0.74
C PRO A 42 -0.32 17.05 0.20
N ALA A 43 -1.26 17.06 -0.75
CA ALA A 43 -1.86 15.81 -1.28
C ALA A 43 -0.82 14.84 -1.88
N HIS A 44 0.29 15.35 -2.44
CA HIS A 44 1.35 14.53 -3.00
C HIS A 44 2.23 13.84 -1.95
N ASP A 45 2.18 14.31 -0.69
CA ASP A 45 2.91 13.72 0.44
C ASP A 45 2.04 12.74 1.25
N GLN A 46 0.75 12.62 0.91
CA GLN A 46 -0.16 11.71 1.58
C GLN A 46 0.01 10.30 1.03
N VAL A 47 0.72 9.46 1.77
CA VAL A 47 0.98 8.06 1.40
C VAL A 47 -0.28 7.21 1.51
N SER A 48 -1.01 7.36 2.61
CA SER A 48 -2.26 6.66 2.87
C SER A 48 -3.15 7.46 3.83
N HIS A 49 -4.42 7.05 3.95
CA HIS A 49 -5.41 7.69 4.79
C HIS A 49 -5.96 6.71 5.82
N LEU A 50 -6.19 7.18 7.06
CA LEU A 50 -6.92 6.41 8.06
C LEU A 50 -8.37 6.19 7.64
N GLY A 51 -8.87 4.97 7.86
CA GLY A 51 -10.23 4.60 7.51
C GLY A 51 -10.47 4.40 6.01
N ALA A 52 -9.43 4.44 5.17
CA ALA A 52 -9.55 4.19 3.73
C ALA A 52 -9.37 2.71 3.34
N GLY A 53 -9.18 1.83 4.31
CA GLY A 53 -9.03 0.40 4.13
C GLY A 53 -7.58 -0.07 4.05
N ALA A 54 -7.39 -1.34 3.74
CA ALA A 54 -6.08 -1.97 3.63
C ALA A 54 -5.22 -1.27 2.56
N ALA A 55 -3.97 -0.96 2.87
CA ALA A 55 -3.05 -0.36 1.91
C ALA A 55 -2.28 -1.45 1.16
N ILE A 56 -2.46 -1.51 -0.16
CA ILE A 56 -1.73 -2.43 -1.04
C ILE A 56 -0.48 -1.73 -1.54
N LYS A 57 0.67 -2.22 -1.10
CA LYS A 57 1.98 -1.65 -1.42
C LYS A 57 2.36 -1.86 -2.88
N LEU A 58 2.71 -0.76 -3.56
CA LEU A 58 3.30 -0.78 -4.90
C LEU A 58 4.84 -0.79 -4.82
N TYR A 59 5.41 0.09 -4.00
CA TYR A 59 6.84 0.11 -3.73
C TYR A 59 7.15 0.80 -2.41
N ASP A 60 8.35 0.48 -1.88
CA ASP A 60 9.02 1.25 -0.82
C ASP A 60 10.53 1.31 -1.09
N GLY A 61 11.32 1.83 -0.15
CA GLY A 61 12.78 1.93 -0.31
C GLY A 61 13.50 0.59 -0.41
N SER A 62 12.85 -0.54 -0.12
CA SER A 62 13.44 -1.88 -0.13
C SER A 62 12.89 -2.80 -1.23
N VAL A 63 11.69 -2.55 -1.74
CA VAL A 63 10.97 -3.43 -2.65
C VAL A 63 10.15 -2.66 -3.69
N ILE A 64 10.12 -3.19 -4.90
CA ILE A 64 9.05 -2.95 -5.87
C ILE A 64 8.22 -4.23 -5.87
N ALA A 65 6.97 -4.14 -5.45
CA ALA A 65 6.08 -5.29 -5.37
C ALA A 65 5.88 -5.93 -6.75
N ASP A 66 5.85 -7.26 -6.80
CA ASP A 66 5.60 -7.95 -8.07
C ASP A 66 4.22 -7.56 -8.62
N ARG A 67 4.18 -7.15 -9.88
CA ARG A 67 2.97 -6.69 -10.54
C ARG A 67 1.84 -7.73 -10.53
N ARG A 68 2.18 -9.01 -10.61
CA ARG A 68 1.23 -10.12 -10.54
C ARG A 68 0.60 -10.18 -9.15
N MET A 69 1.42 -10.03 -8.09
CA MET A 69 0.95 -10.01 -6.70
C MET A 69 0.05 -8.80 -6.45
N VAL A 70 0.43 -7.62 -6.92
CA VAL A 70 -0.41 -6.41 -6.79
C VAL A 70 -1.76 -6.60 -7.49
N LYS A 71 -1.77 -7.14 -8.71
CA LYS A 71 -3.01 -7.43 -9.46
C LYS A 71 -3.88 -8.43 -8.71
N PHE A 72 -3.28 -9.50 -8.19
CA PHE A 72 -3.96 -10.50 -7.38
C PHE A 72 -4.61 -9.90 -6.13
N MET A 73 -3.85 -9.15 -5.31
CA MET A 73 -4.37 -8.54 -4.08
C MET A 73 -5.55 -7.58 -4.38
N LYS A 74 -5.45 -6.76 -5.43
CA LYS A 74 -6.54 -5.88 -5.86
C LYS A 74 -7.78 -6.66 -6.28
N ALA A 75 -7.61 -7.72 -7.07
CA ALA A 75 -8.72 -8.57 -7.50
C ALA A 75 -9.40 -9.27 -6.32
N MET A 76 -8.62 -9.72 -5.32
CA MET A 76 -9.18 -10.33 -4.10
C MET A 76 -9.93 -9.30 -3.25
N ALA A 77 -9.43 -8.08 -3.15
CA ALA A 77 -10.11 -7.00 -2.45
C ALA A 77 -11.46 -6.66 -3.11
N ASP A 78 -11.46 -6.48 -4.44
CA ASP A 78 -12.67 -6.14 -5.20
C ASP A 78 -13.72 -7.28 -5.16
N ALA A 79 -13.29 -8.53 -5.35
CA ALA A 79 -14.18 -9.69 -5.32
C ALA A 79 -14.87 -9.88 -3.96
N ASN A 80 -14.18 -9.56 -2.88
CA ASN A 80 -14.70 -9.69 -1.52
C ASN A 80 -15.26 -8.37 -0.95
N LYS A 81 -15.33 -7.31 -1.76
CA LYS A 81 -15.81 -5.97 -1.36
C LYS A 81 -15.06 -5.40 -0.16
N ILE A 82 -13.79 -5.72 -0.05
CA ILE A 82 -12.90 -5.22 0.98
C ILE A 82 -12.42 -3.83 0.56
N LYS A 83 -12.53 -2.86 1.46
CA LYS A 83 -12.05 -1.51 1.22
C LYS A 83 -10.53 -1.49 1.19
N TRP A 84 -9.95 -0.88 0.16
CA TRP A 84 -8.51 -0.82 -0.02
C TRP A 84 -8.05 0.48 -0.66
N GLN A 85 -6.78 0.78 -0.49
CA GLN A 85 -6.08 1.89 -1.11
C GLN A 85 -4.71 1.46 -1.61
N THR A 86 -4.09 2.26 -2.48
CA THR A 86 -2.70 2.02 -2.91
C THR A 86 -1.73 2.73 -1.98
N GLU A 87 -0.57 2.11 -1.77
CA GLU A 87 0.52 2.66 -1.00
C GLU A 87 1.78 2.81 -1.87
N MET A 88 2.39 3.99 -1.81
CA MET A 88 3.70 4.28 -2.39
C MET A 88 4.52 5.05 -1.37
N LEU A 89 5.53 4.42 -0.79
CA LEU A 89 6.37 5.00 0.24
C LEU A 89 7.83 5.06 -0.28
N PRO A 90 8.35 6.23 -0.66
CA PRO A 90 9.71 6.32 -1.26
C PRO A 90 10.84 6.03 -0.27
N ALA A 91 10.53 5.90 1.02
CA ALA A 91 11.48 5.64 2.08
C ALA A 91 11.04 4.43 2.92
N GLY A 92 11.92 3.96 3.80
CA GLY A 92 11.65 2.81 4.64
C GLY A 92 11.83 1.47 3.93
N GLY A 93 11.49 0.39 4.61
CA GLY A 93 11.59 -0.96 4.09
C GLY A 93 10.67 -1.91 4.84
N THR A 94 10.14 -2.89 4.12
CA THR A 94 9.25 -3.93 4.65
C THR A 94 9.84 -5.31 4.47
N ASP A 95 9.31 -6.28 5.19
CA ASP A 95 9.72 -7.68 5.10
C ASP A 95 9.55 -8.25 3.67
N ALA A 96 8.61 -7.69 2.88
CA ALA A 96 8.44 -8.06 1.48
C ALA A 96 9.73 -7.90 0.64
N GLY A 97 10.56 -6.89 0.95
CA GLY A 97 11.84 -6.68 0.29
C GLY A 97 12.84 -7.81 0.55
N ALA A 98 12.86 -8.32 1.77
CA ALA A 98 13.66 -9.48 2.12
C ALA A 98 13.10 -10.75 1.46
N MET A 99 11.79 -10.97 1.57
CA MET A 99 11.12 -12.13 0.97
C MET A 99 11.33 -12.22 -0.54
N GLN A 100 11.35 -11.08 -1.23
CA GLN A 100 11.58 -11.04 -2.67
C GLN A 100 13.02 -11.42 -3.06
N LYS A 101 14.02 -10.98 -2.28
CA LYS A 101 15.43 -10.99 -2.68
C LYS A 101 16.19 -12.23 -2.18
N PHE A 102 15.77 -12.83 -1.09
CA PHE A 102 16.52 -13.90 -0.42
C PHE A 102 16.04 -15.32 -0.81
N VAL A 103 15.18 -15.45 -1.79
CA VAL A 103 14.84 -16.73 -2.42
C VAL A 103 15.70 -16.90 -3.68
N PRO A 104 16.35 -18.03 -3.90
CA PRO A 104 17.00 -18.34 -5.17
C PRO A 104 15.98 -18.24 -6.32
N GLY A 105 16.23 -17.36 -7.29
CA GLY A 105 15.28 -17.08 -8.37
C GLY A 105 14.22 -16.00 -8.05
N GLY A 106 14.17 -15.51 -6.81
CA GLY A 106 13.19 -14.51 -6.35
C GLY A 106 11.84 -15.10 -5.97
N SER A 107 11.06 -14.37 -5.18
CA SER A 107 9.67 -14.69 -4.83
C SER A 107 8.72 -13.66 -5.45
N ILE A 108 7.51 -14.10 -5.82
CA ILE A 108 6.43 -13.20 -6.19
C ILE A 108 5.92 -12.54 -4.90
N ALA A 109 6.52 -11.39 -4.55
CA ALA A 109 6.30 -10.76 -3.26
C ALA A 109 5.46 -9.47 -3.36
N GLY A 110 4.67 -9.24 -2.33
CA GLY A 110 3.92 -8.01 -2.11
C GLY A 110 3.71 -7.74 -0.63
N ALA A 111 3.06 -6.62 -0.32
CA ALA A 111 2.73 -6.29 1.06
C ALA A 111 1.33 -5.67 1.16
N ILE A 112 0.67 -6.00 2.26
CA ILE A 112 -0.54 -5.36 2.74
C ILE A 112 -0.14 -4.59 3.99
N SER A 113 -0.43 -3.30 4.02
CA SER A 113 -0.06 -2.45 5.15
C SER A 113 -1.30 -1.88 5.85
N VAL A 114 -1.21 -1.76 7.17
CA VAL A 114 -2.21 -1.06 7.98
C VAL A 114 -1.81 0.42 8.07
N PRO A 115 -2.64 1.37 7.58
CA PRO A 115 -2.36 2.78 7.73
C PRO A 115 -2.29 3.19 9.20
N THR A 116 -1.19 3.82 9.59
CA THR A 116 -0.92 4.17 10.99
C THR A 116 -0.35 5.57 11.07
N ARG A 117 -0.92 6.43 11.92
CA ARG A 117 -0.32 7.72 12.29
C ARG A 117 0.75 7.55 13.33
N ASN A 118 1.73 8.43 13.29
CA ASN A 118 2.85 8.47 14.25
C ASN A 118 3.64 7.15 14.28
N VAL A 119 3.82 6.52 13.13
CA VAL A 119 4.62 5.29 12.99
C VAL A 119 5.99 5.46 13.64
N HIS A 120 6.41 4.46 14.41
CA HIS A 120 7.65 4.47 15.21
C HIS A 120 7.70 5.48 16.36
N GLN A 121 6.55 5.98 16.80
CA GLN A 121 6.42 6.84 17.97
C GLN A 121 5.82 6.08 19.17
N VAL A 122 5.85 6.72 20.35
CA VAL A 122 5.31 6.13 21.59
C VAL A 122 3.79 5.96 21.53
N ILE A 123 3.12 6.84 20.79
CA ILE A 123 1.65 6.81 20.61
C ILE A 123 1.37 6.69 19.12
N GLU A 124 1.03 5.49 18.69
CA GLU A 124 0.59 5.19 17.34
C GLU A 124 -0.93 5.10 17.27
N MET A 125 -1.49 5.45 16.12
CA MET A 125 -2.95 5.41 15.90
C MET A 125 -3.25 4.72 14.57
N ALA A 126 -4.08 3.68 14.62
CA ALA A 126 -4.64 3.00 13.47
C ALA A 126 -6.17 3.02 13.52
N HIS A 127 -6.83 2.95 12.39
CA HIS A 127 -8.28 2.82 12.34
C HIS A 127 -8.65 1.32 12.38
N LYS A 128 -9.65 0.99 13.19
CA LYS A 128 -10.07 -0.42 13.36
C LYS A 128 -10.50 -1.05 12.04
N ASP A 129 -11.24 -0.32 11.21
CA ASP A 129 -11.71 -0.84 9.92
C ASP A 129 -10.57 -1.14 8.94
N ASP A 130 -9.44 -0.40 9.01
CA ASP A 130 -8.26 -0.66 8.19
C ASP A 130 -7.57 -1.97 8.62
N LEU A 131 -7.52 -2.23 9.94
CA LEU A 131 -7.01 -3.48 10.48
C LEU A 131 -7.89 -4.65 10.05
N ASP A 132 -9.21 -4.53 10.23
CA ASP A 132 -10.16 -5.57 9.83
C ASP A 132 -10.10 -5.85 8.32
N ALA A 133 -9.99 -4.79 7.50
CA ALA A 133 -9.81 -4.91 6.05
C ALA A 133 -8.49 -5.60 5.67
N SER A 134 -7.40 -5.29 6.37
CA SER A 134 -6.09 -5.91 6.12
C SER A 134 -6.09 -7.39 6.44
N VAL A 135 -6.70 -7.78 7.56
CA VAL A 135 -6.87 -9.20 7.94
C VAL A 135 -7.76 -9.94 6.94
N ALA A 136 -8.89 -9.33 6.56
CA ALA A 136 -9.80 -9.92 5.59
C ALA A 136 -9.13 -10.11 4.22
N LEU A 137 -8.36 -9.12 3.77
CA LEU A 137 -7.63 -9.18 2.50
C LEU A 137 -6.54 -10.25 2.53
N LEU A 138 -5.74 -10.30 3.59
CA LEU A 138 -4.72 -11.34 3.74
C LEU A 138 -5.33 -12.74 3.73
N THR A 139 -6.46 -12.92 4.44
CA THR A 139 -7.20 -14.19 4.46
C THR A 139 -7.71 -14.56 3.07
N ALA A 140 -8.33 -13.62 2.35
CA ALA A 140 -8.81 -13.84 0.99
C ALA A 140 -7.68 -14.23 0.03
N CYS A 141 -6.52 -13.58 0.16
CA CYS A 141 -5.33 -13.93 -0.62
C CYS A 141 -4.82 -15.34 -0.29
N ALA A 142 -4.68 -15.67 0.99
CA ALA A 142 -4.20 -17.00 1.42
C ALA A 142 -5.09 -18.14 0.94
N MET A 143 -6.41 -17.93 0.89
CA MET A 143 -7.39 -18.95 0.45
C MET A 143 -7.49 -19.14 -1.06
N ASN A 144 -6.84 -18.27 -1.86
CA ASN A 144 -7.00 -18.26 -3.31
C ASN A 144 -5.69 -18.17 -4.09
N VAL A 145 -4.54 -18.20 -3.42
CA VAL A 145 -3.22 -18.09 -4.06
C VAL A 145 -2.98 -19.19 -5.09
N ASP A 146 -3.47 -20.40 -4.84
CA ASP A 146 -3.35 -21.58 -5.71
C ASP A 146 -4.29 -21.54 -6.92
N LYS A 147 -5.33 -20.69 -6.90
CA LYS A 147 -6.35 -20.59 -7.95
C LYS A 147 -6.09 -19.46 -8.93
N TRP A 148 -5.06 -18.67 -8.73
CA TRP A 148 -4.76 -17.50 -9.54
C TRP A 148 -3.82 -17.83 -10.70
N ASP A 149 -4.03 -17.18 -11.84
CA ASP A 149 -3.09 -17.26 -12.97
C ASP A 149 -1.87 -16.35 -12.71
N TRP A 150 -0.75 -16.96 -12.36
CA TRP A 150 0.51 -16.29 -12.09
C TRP A 150 1.39 -16.07 -13.33
N SER A 151 0.91 -16.41 -14.52
CA SER A 151 1.64 -16.17 -15.76
C SER A 151 1.81 -14.67 -16.03
N TRP A 152 2.88 -14.32 -16.75
CA TRP A 152 3.08 -12.94 -17.20
C TRP A 152 2.00 -12.46 -18.17
N ASN A 153 1.33 -13.37 -18.88
CA ASN A 153 0.24 -13.02 -19.78
C ASN A 153 -0.92 -12.36 -19.02
N SER A 154 -1.18 -12.79 -17.80
CA SER A 154 -2.24 -12.23 -16.95
C SER A 154 -2.04 -10.73 -16.64
N VAL A 155 -0.81 -10.20 -16.72
CA VAL A 155 -0.49 -8.79 -16.41
C VAL A 155 -0.15 -7.96 -17.64
N ASN A 156 0.07 -8.58 -18.80
CA ASN A 156 0.41 -7.87 -20.05
C ASN A 156 -0.83 -7.30 -20.79
N GLU A 157 -2.03 -7.71 -20.40
CA GLU A 157 -3.23 -7.00 -20.81
C GLU A 157 -3.25 -5.63 -20.11
N CYS A 158 -2.71 -4.62 -20.81
CA CYS A 158 -2.93 -3.23 -20.43
C CYS A 158 -4.44 -2.99 -20.48
N PRO A 159 -5.13 -2.67 -19.36
CA PRO A 159 -6.52 -2.26 -19.48
C PRO A 159 -6.52 -1.06 -20.43
N ALA A 160 -7.28 -1.15 -21.52
CA ALA A 160 -7.47 0.00 -22.39
C ALA A 160 -7.79 1.20 -21.49
N GLU A 161 -6.95 2.22 -21.52
CA GLU A 161 -7.12 3.41 -20.71
C GLU A 161 -8.54 3.92 -20.91
N LYS A 162 -9.39 3.78 -19.90
CA LYS A 162 -10.61 4.56 -19.85
C LYS A 162 -10.14 6.00 -19.78
N PRO A 163 -10.43 6.85 -20.78
CA PRO A 163 -9.96 8.23 -20.77
C PRO A 163 -10.37 8.86 -19.45
N ALA A 164 -9.39 9.37 -18.72
CA ALA A 164 -9.62 10.08 -17.48
C ALA A 164 -10.69 11.13 -17.74
N LYS A 165 -11.84 11.04 -17.09
CA LYS A 165 -12.85 12.09 -17.15
C LYS A 165 -12.17 13.35 -16.65
N ALA A 166 -11.91 14.28 -17.56
CA ALA A 166 -11.31 15.57 -17.26
C ALA A 166 -12.11 16.20 -16.12
N ALA A 167 -11.46 16.38 -14.97
CA ALA A 167 -12.03 17.11 -13.87
C ALA A 167 -12.33 18.53 -14.38
N LYS A 168 -13.61 18.87 -14.52
CA LYS A 168 -14.03 20.23 -14.82
C LYS A 168 -13.70 21.09 -13.59
N THR A 169 -12.54 21.70 -13.60
CA THR A 169 -12.19 22.79 -12.70
C THR A 169 -13.11 23.97 -13.00
N ALA A 170 -14.20 24.07 -12.29
CA ALA A 170 -15.03 25.27 -12.28
C ALA A 170 -14.27 26.37 -11.54
N ALA A 171 -13.48 27.13 -12.26
CA ALA A 171 -12.94 28.39 -11.75
C ALA A 171 -14.08 29.38 -11.60
N LYS A 172 -14.45 29.70 -10.35
CA LYS A 172 -15.39 30.76 -10.01
C LYS A 172 -14.67 32.10 -10.21
N PRO A 173 -15.21 33.04 -11.02
CA PRO A 173 -14.55 34.33 -11.19
C PRO A 173 -14.64 35.14 -9.90
N ALA A 174 -13.49 35.63 -9.45
CA ALA A 174 -13.39 36.56 -8.33
C ALA A 174 -14.05 37.89 -8.70
N LYS A 175 -15.05 38.31 -7.94
CA LYS A 175 -15.68 39.66 -8.04
C LYS A 175 -14.67 40.71 -7.54
N ALA A 176 -14.23 41.58 -8.44
CA ALA A 176 -13.44 42.74 -8.13
C ALA A 176 -14.28 43.72 -7.29
N ALA A 177 -13.83 43.99 -6.08
CA ALA A 177 -14.42 45.05 -5.23
C ALA A 177 -13.83 46.40 -5.65
N ALA A 178 -14.64 47.22 -6.30
CA ALA A 178 -14.32 48.61 -6.61
C ALA A 178 -14.34 49.45 -5.32
N LYS A 179 -13.18 49.92 -4.86
CA LYS A 179 -13.08 50.95 -3.82
C LYS A 179 -13.36 52.33 -4.44
N LYS A 180 -14.53 52.92 -4.14
CA LYS A 180 -14.80 54.34 -4.32
C LYS A 180 -14.01 55.15 -3.29
N LYS A 181 -13.02 55.92 -3.71
CA LYS A 181 -12.45 57.04 -2.96
C LYS A 181 -13.48 58.16 -2.99
N LYS A 182 -13.96 58.63 -1.83
CA LYS A 182 -14.55 59.94 -1.64
C LYS A 182 -13.53 60.82 -0.96
N ALA A 183 -13.25 61.94 -1.64
CA ALA A 183 -12.49 63.07 -1.08
C ALA A 183 -13.44 63.89 -0.22
N LYS A 184 -12.99 64.27 0.95
CA LYS A 184 -13.04 65.61 1.54
C LYS A 184 -12.07 65.68 2.68
#